data_73809ee20336f79f838fdfc9d0c17abe
#
_entry.id   73809ee20336f79f838fdfc9d0c17abe
#
_cell.length_a   1.000
_cell.length_b   1.000
_cell.length_c   1.000
_cell.angle_alpha   90.00
_cell.angle_beta   90.00
_cell.angle_gamma   90.00
#
_symmetry.space_group_name_H-M   'P 1'
#
loop_
_entity.id
_entity.type
_entity.pdbx_description
1 polymer ?
#
loop_
_entity_poly.entity_id
_entity_poly.type
_entity_poly.pdbx_seq_one_letter_code
_entity_poly.pdbx_strand_id
1 'polypeptide(L)'
;MSAPVLELLPAVDISEGYAVRPVGGTLSGGEQRLDPVEAALTWVKAGARWIHLVDLDLAFGRGTNTEVLAEVVAAVRAENAWMTGSAPVRVQVSGGVRNAESLERALSLNPDRVNVTSAALADSSWLEGVLAHYADSDLLALGLDARYNTERGWVTVARGTDWSGPDLAEALAWLESAGVRRYIVTDVSKDGSLAGPGAELLDEVLAQTACRVVASGGVASLADLVKLRSMVPYGLEGVVLGKALYVGNFSFEQALEVAGSR
;
A
#
# COMPACT_ATOMS: atom_id res chain seq x y z
N MET A 1 -29.34 -1.94 -0.61
CA MET A 1 -27.87 -2.21 -0.53
C MET A 1 -27.20 -0.88 -0.26
N SER A 2 -26.30 -0.78 0.73
CA SER A 2 -25.48 0.42 0.94
C SER A 2 -24.62 0.68 -0.31
N ALA A 3 -24.37 1.96 -0.62
CA ALA A 3 -23.47 2.31 -1.71
C ALA A 3 -22.07 1.72 -1.45
N PRO A 4 -21.33 1.30 -2.50
CA PRO A 4 -19.99 0.77 -2.32
C PRO A 4 -19.07 1.83 -1.72
N VAL A 5 -18.24 1.42 -0.76
CA VAL A 5 -17.27 2.29 -0.08
C VAL A 5 -15.87 1.84 -0.47
N LEU A 6 -15.07 2.77 -1.01
CA LEU A 6 -13.66 2.57 -1.30
C LEU A 6 -12.84 3.01 -0.08
N GLU A 7 -12.04 2.13 0.51
CA GLU A 7 -11.13 2.51 1.60
C GLU A 7 -9.99 3.39 1.08
N LEU A 8 -9.72 4.49 1.77
CA LEU A 8 -8.61 5.39 1.43
C LEU A 8 -7.47 5.20 2.43
N LEU A 9 -6.27 4.94 1.91
CA LEU A 9 -5.06 4.72 2.69
C LEU A 9 -4.04 5.83 2.34
N PRO A 10 -4.09 7.02 2.99
CA PRO A 10 -3.06 8.03 2.78
C PRO A 10 -1.70 7.49 3.20
N ALA A 11 -0.70 7.67 2.31
CA ALA A 11 0.64 7.19 2.51
C ALA A 11 1.52 8.20 3.24
N VAL A 12 2.36 7.70 4.12
CA VAL A 12 3.48 8.43 4.74
C VAL A 12 4.75 7.64 4.42
N ASP A 13 5.47 8.11 3.40
CA ASP A 13 6.72 7.54 2.94
C ASP A 13 7.88 8.11 3.77
N ILE A 14 8.67 7.26 4.41
CA ILE A 14 9.72 7.67 5.34
C ILE A 14 11.09 7.31 4.77
N SER A 15 11.98 8.29 4.70
CA SER A 15 13.38 8.13 4.34
C SER A 15 14.26 9.05 5.18
N GLU A 16 15.39 8.55 5.65
CA GLU A 16 16.35 9.28 6.51
C GLU A 16 15.67 9.95 7.72
N GLY A 17 14.65 9.31 8.29
CA GLY A 17 13.91 9.81 9.44
C GLY A 17 12.83 10.85 9.13
N TYR A 18 12.59 11.21 7.88
CA TYR A 18 11.62 12.22 7.46
C TYR A 18 10.53 11.66 6.58
N ALA A 19 9.33 12.21 6.67
CA ALA A 19 8.31 11.99 5.68
C ALA A 19 8.68 12.72 4.39
N VAL A 20 8.71 11.99 3.27
CA VAL A 20 9.19 12.45 1.96
C VAL A 20 8.17 12.19 0.86
N ARG A 21 8.42 12.73 -0.33
CA ARG A 21 7.56 12.59 -1.51
C ARG A 21 8.34 12.01 -2.68
N PRO A 22 8.50 10.67 -2.76
CA PRO A 22 9.24 10.10 -3.85
C PRO A 22 8.52 10.26 -5.20
N VAL A 23 9.30 10.40 -6.28
CA VAL A 23 8.81 10.38 -7.65
C VAL A 23 9.35 9.14 -8.33
N GLY A 24 8.47 8.21 -8.75
CA GLY A 24 8.88 6.94 -9.33
C GLY A 24 9.80 6.10 -8.42
N GLY A 25 9.60 6.20 -7.10
CA GLY A 25 10.43 5.53 -6.10
C GLY A 25 11.81 6.16 -5.88
N THR A 26 12.15 7.25 -6.57
CA THR A 26 13.42 7.96 -6.42
C THR A 26 13.24 9.27 -5.65
N LEU A 27 14.13 9.54 -4.70
CA LEU A 27 14.23 10.85 -4.04
C LEU A 27 15.04 11.77 -4.94
N SER A 28 14.42 12.85 -5.44
CA SER A 28 15.11 13.92 -6.13
C SER A 28 15.56 14.98 -5.13
N GLY A 29 16.81 15.43 -5.20
CA GLY A 29 17.34 16.44 -4.26
C GLY A 29 16.51 17.72 -4.29
N GLY A 30 16.01 18.15 -3.12
CA GLY A 30 15.15 19.33 -2.94
C GLY A 30 13.74 19.03 -2.43
N GLU A 31 13.45 17.79 -2.05
CA GLU A 31 12.15 17.39 -1.49
C GLU A 31 11.91 18.01 -0.11
N GLN A 32 10.66 18.40 0.12
CA GLN A 32 10.24 18.88 1.43
C GLN A 32 10.28 17.73 2.42
N ARG A 33 11.07 17.86 3.46
CA ARG A 33 11.14 16.94 4.60
C ARG A 33 10.13 17.39 5.64
N LEU A 34 9.19 16.53 5.97
CA LEU A 34 8.16 16.76 6.98
C LEU A 34 8.43 15.87 8.19
N ASP A 35 7.92 16.28 9.35
CA ASP A 35 7.85 15.41 10.51
C ASP A 35 6.88 14.25 10.21
N PRO A 36 7.29 12.98 10.37
CA PRO A 36 6.45 11.83 10.04
C PRO A 36 5.21 11.70 10.91
N VAL A 37 5.31 12.08 12.20
CA VAL A 37 4.20 12.05 13.14
C VAL A 37 3.17 13.11 12.74
N GLU A 38 3.62 14.34 12.48
CA GLU A 38 2.73 15.42 12.04
C GLU A 38 2.05 15.07 10.71
N ALA A 39 2.78 14.48 9.76
CA ALA A 39 2.21 14.02 8.48
C ALA A 39 1.11 12.98 8.68
N ALA A 40 1.32 11.97 9.52
CA ALA A 40 0.33 10.94 9.81
C ALA A 40 -0.90 11.53 10.53
N LEU A 41 -0.69 12.35 11.57
CA LEU A 41 -1.77 12.97 12.34
C LEU A 41 -2.59 13.97 11.50
N THR A 42 -2.01 14.57 10.48
CA THR A 42 -2.75 15.40 9.53
C THR A 42 -3.85 14.59 8.85
N TRP A 43 -3.54 13.39 8.37
CA TRP A 43 -4.53 12.51 7.74
C TRP A 43 -5.54 11.94 8.74
N VAL A 44 -5.10 11.59 9.96
CA VAL A 44 -6.00 11.16 11.03
C VAL A 44 -7.05 12.22 11.32
N LYS A 45 -6.63 13.49 11.51
CA LYS A 45 -7.52 14.63 11.75
C LYS A 45 -8.44 14.94 10.57
N ALA A 46 -8.00 14.66 9.34
CA ALA A 46 -8.82 14.78 8.14
C ALA A 46 -9.84 13.64 7.96
N GLY A 47 -9.85 12.64 8.85
CA GLY A 47 -10.83 11.55 8.87
C GLY A 47 -10.36 10.25 8.24
N ALA A 48 -9.05 10.06 8.07
CA ALA A 48 -8.51 8.78 7.59
C ALA A 48 -8.86 7.63 8.55
N ARG A 49 -9.22 6.47 7.99
CA ARG A 49 -9.43 5.22 8.74
C ARG A 49 -8.23 4.29 8.67
N TRP A 50 -7.32 4.55 7.75
CA TRP A 50 -6.05 3.88 7.60
C TRP A 50 -4.93 4.89 7.41
N ILE A 51 -3.74 4.55 7.87
CA ILE A 51 -2.47 5.17 7.50
C ILE A 51 -1.58 4.11 6.87
N HIS A 52 -1.04 4.36 5.69
CA HIS A 52 -0.08 3.49 5.01
C HIS A 52 1.32 4.03 5.24
N LEU A 53 2.10 3.38 6.13
CA LEU A 53 3.48 3.76 6.44
C LEU A 53 4.45 2.96 5.59
N VAL A 54 5.40 3.63 4.95
CA VAL A 54 6.40 2.99 4.10
C VAL A 54 7.81 3.31 4.57
N ASP A 55 8.59 2.29 4.92
CA ASP A 55 10.03 2.41 5.13
C ASP A 55 10.77 2.34 3.79
N LEU A 56 11.08 3.50 3.21
CA LEU A 56 11.79 3.57 1.93
C LEU A 56 13.25 3.15 2.05
N ASP A 57 13.90 3.38 3.20
CA ASP A 57 15.30 3.01 3.35
C ASP A 57 15.45 1.48 3.44
N LEU A 58 14.52 0.80 4.13
CA LEU A 58 14.47 -0.66 4.13
C LEU A 58 14.10 -1.20 2.73
N ALA A 59 13.16 -0.56 2.03
CA ALA A 59 12.77 -0.96 0.68
C ALA A 59 13.93 -0.92 -0.30
N PHE A 60 14.80 0.09 -0.21
CA PHE A 60 15.95 0.29 -1.08
C PHE A 60 17.28 -0.22 -0.51
N GLY A 61 17.26 -0.92 0.64
CA GLY A 61 18.46 -1.50 1.24
C GLY A 61 19.47 -0.47 1.77
N ARG A 62 19.00 0.72 2.17
CA ARG A 62 19.84 1.83 2.66
C ARG A 62 19.84 1.98 4.18
N GLY A 63 19.12 1.12 4.89
CA GLY A 63 18.95 1.17 6.33
C GLY A 63 17.51 0.86 6.73
N THR A 64 17.07 1.41 7.86
CA THR A 64 15.70 1.26 8.36
C THR A 64 15.28 2.47 9.19
N ASN A 65 13.99 2.79 9.17
CA ASN A 65 13.36 3.84 9.96
C ASN A 65 12.49 3.28 11.10
N THR A 66 12.82 2.09 11.61
CA THR A 66 11.98 1.34 12.57
C THR A 66 11.57 2.19 13.77
N GLU A 67 12.48 2.98 14.35
CA GLU A 67 12.21 3.86 15.50
C GLU A 67 11.18 4.94 15.14
N VAL A 68 11.36 5.59 14.00
CA VAL A 68 10.43 6.62 13.51
C VAL A 68 9.05 6.04 13.20
N LEU A 69 8.99 4.84 12.58
CA LEU A 69 7.71 4.16 12.36
C LEU A 69 7.03 3.84 13.71
N ALA A 70 7.78 3.41 14.72
CA ALA A 70 7.24 3.15 16.05
C ALA A 70 6.64 4.41 16.68
N GLU A 71 7.30 5.57 16.55
CA GLU A 71 6.80 6.85 17.02
C GLU A 71 5.48 7.23 16.31
N VAL A 72 5.40 7.06 14.99
CA VAL A 72 4.17 7.33 14.22
C VAL A 72 3.04 6.40 14.67
N VAL A 73 3.29 5.10 14.80
CA VAL A 73 2.29 4.13 15.28
C VAL A 73 1.78 4.50 16.67
N ALA A 74 2.70 4.83 17.59
CA ALA A 74 2.35 5.26 18.94
C ALA A 74 1.48 6.51 18.95
N ALA A 75 1.80 7.51 18.12
CA ALA A 75 1.05 8.75 18.01
C ALA A 75 -0.36 8.51 17.46
N VAL A 76 -0.53 7.69 16.42
CA VAL A 76 -1.84 7.31 15.88
C VAL A 76 -2.66 6.55 16.92
N ARG A 77 -2.06 5.64 17.69
CA ARG A 77 -2.74 4.92 18.79
C ARG A 77 -3.16 5.87 19.91
N ALA A 78 -2.33 6.84 20.27
CA ALA A 78 -2.67 7.86 21.26
C ALA A 78 -3.86 8.70 20.80
N GLU A 79 -3.89 9.14 19.53
CA GLU A 79 -5.02 9.90 18.97
C GLU A 79 -6.32 9.08 19.00
N ASN A 80 -6.27 7.77 18.67
CA ASN A 80 -7.40 6.87 18.74
C ASN A 80 -8.06 6.84 20.14
N ALA A 81 -7.28 6.98 21.21
CA ALA A 81 -7.80 6.97 22.58
C ALA A 81 -8.71 8.17 22.88
N TRP A 82 -8.58 9.27 22.13
CA TRP A 82 -9.38 10.48 22.25
C TRP A 82 -10.58 10.51 21.28
N MET A 83 -10.61 9.63 20.29
CA MET A 83 -11.69 9.55 19.29
C MET A 83 -12.89 8.83 19.87
N THR A 84 -13.88 9.57 20.40
CA THR A 84 -15.12 9.01 20.90
C THR A 84 -16.15 8.83 19.78
N GLY A 85 -16.72 7.62 19.68
CA GLY A 85 -17.80 7.33 18.72
C GLY A 85 -17.37 7.03 17.30
N SER A 86 -16.07 7.00 16.99
CA SER A 86 -15.51 6.62 15.71
C SER A 86 -14.73 5.30 15.82
N ALA A 87 -14.66 4.53 14.71
CA ALA A 87 -13.78 3.38 14.67
C ALA A 87 -12.31 3.85 14.71
N PRO A 88 -11.41 3.11 15.39
CA PRO A 88 -10.01 3.49 15.49
C PRO A 88 -9.33 3.52 14.11
N VAL A 89 -8.41 4.45 13.94
CA VAL A 89 -7.55 4.51 12.76
C VAL A 89 -6.57 3.34 12.82
N ARG A 90 -6.47 2.61 11.73
CA ARG A 90 -5.60 1.44 11.56
C ARG A 90 -4.31 1.83 10.84
N VAL A 91 -3.24 1.10 11.12
CA VAL A 91 -1.92 1.34 10.52
C VAL A 91 -1.49 0.11 9.73
N GLN A 92 -1.16 0.34 8.46
CA GLN A 92 -0.52 -0.64 7.59
C GLN A 92 0.95 -0.27 7.42
N VAL A 93 1.85 -1.20 7.75
CA VAL A 93 3.30 -1.03 7.56
C VAL A 93 3.75 -1.72 6.28
N SER A 94 4.57 -1.04 5.51
CA SER A 94 5.11 -1.44 4.21
C SER A 94 6.57 -1.01 4.06
N GLY A 95 7.20 -1.47 2.98
CA GLY A 95 8.57 -1.12 2.63
C GLY A 95 9.58 -2.20 3.04
N GLY A 96 10.10 -2.92 2.07
CA GLY A 96 11.21 -3.88 2.25
C GLY A 96 10.92 -5.15 3.04
N VAL A 97 9.67 -5.45 3.39
CA VAL A 97 9.31 -6.70 4.10
C VAL A 97 9.36 -7.86 3.10
N ARG A 98 10.44 -8.67 3.16
CA ARG A 98 10.72 -9.72 2.16
C ARG A 98 11.38 -10.99 2.72
N ASN A 99 11.64 -11.03 4.01
CA ASN A 99 12.24 -12.17 4.72
C ASN A 99 11.82 -12.15 6.20
N ALA A 100 12.22 -13.18 6.96
CA ALA A 100 11.84 -13.33 8.36
C ALA A 100 12.26 -12.14 9.23
N GLU A 101 13.47 -11.63 9.08
CA GLU A 101 13.98 -10.50 9.85
C GLU A 101 13.16 -9.22 9.62
N SER A 102 12.89 -8.89 8.34
CA SER A 102 12.11 -7.69 8.01
C SER A 102 10.64 -7.83 8.39
N LEU A 103 10.07 -9.04 8.35
CA LEU A 103 8.72 -9.31 8.83
C LEU A 103 8.63 -9.16 10.36
N GLU A 104 9.57 -9.76 11.12
CA GLU A 104 9.62 -9.64 12.57
C GLU A 104 9.74 -8.18 13.00
N ARG A 105 10.60 -7.40 12.33
CA ARG A 105 10.74 -5.96 12.56
C ARG A 105 9.42 -5.21 12.31
N ALA A 106 8.72 -5.49 11.21
CA ALA A 106 7.45 -4.86 10.92
C ALA A 106 6.37 -5.24 11.96
N LEU A 107 6.32 -6.49 12.38
CA LEU A 107 5.39 -6.98 13.40
C LEU A 107 5.66 -6.40 14.79
N SER A 108 6.93 -6.11 15.13
CA SER A 108 7.29 -5.50 16.41
C SER A 108 6.68 -4.11 16.62
N LEU A 109 6.29 -3.43 15.54
CA LEU A 109 5.57 -2.15 15.58
C LEU A 109 4.08 -2.30 15.98
N ASN A 110 3.58 -3.54 16.12
CA ASN A 110 2.19 -3.85 16.41
C ASN A 110 1.20 -3.16 15.42
N PRO A 111 1.39 -3.32 14.09
CA PRO A 111 0.52 -2.75 13.09
C PRO A 111 -0.81 -3.52 12.98
N ASP A 112 -1.81 -2.93 12.33
CA ASP A 112 -3.05 -3.62 11.97
C ASP A 112 -2.89 -4.45 10.69
N ARG A 113 -1.88 -4.12 9.87
CA ARG A 113 -1.55 -4.87 8.65
C ARG A 113 -0.07 -4.68 8.28
N VAL A 114 0.56 -5.75 7.81
CA VAL A 114 1.89 -5.72 7.21
C VAL A 114 1.78 -6.04 5.72
N ASN A 115 2.37 -5.20 4.88
CA ASN A 115 2.50 -5.47 3.45
C ASN A 115 3.83 -6.17 3.18
N VAL A 116 3.78 -7.48 2.94
CA VAL A 116 4.92 -8.26 2.44
C VAL A 116 5.14 -7.89 0.97
N THR A 117 6.31 -7.41 0.61
CA THR A 117 6.58 -6.86 -0.73
C THR A 117 6.77 -7.95 -1.78
N SER A 118 6.58 -7.59 -3.06
CA SER A 118 6.78 -8.50 -4.20
C SER A 118 8.18 -9.11 -4.28
N ALA A 119 9.19 -8.50 -3.65
CA ALA A 119 10.52 -9.09 -3.53
C ALA A 119 10.53 -10.44 -2.77
N ALA A 120 9.51 -10.71 -1.93
CA ALA A 120 9.34 -11.99 -1.23
C ALA A 120 9.01 -13.15 -2.20
N LEU A 121 8.51 -12.88 -3.40
CA LEU A 121 8.26 -13.91 -4.42
C LEU A 121 9.52 -14.65 -4.86
N ALA A 122 10.70 -14.08 -4.61
CA ALA A 122 11.97 -14.72 -4.91
C ALA A 122 12.31 -15.89 -3.96
N ASP A 123 11.66 -15.95 -2.77
CA ASP A 123 11.78 -17.04 -1.79
C ASP A 123 10.39 -17.64 -1.52
N SER A 124 9.95 -18.50 -2.42
CA SER A 124 8.62 -19.12 -2.34
C SER A 124 8.42 -19.93 -1.07
N SER A 125 9.43 -20.67 -0.64
CA SER A 125 9.32 -21.54 0.55
C SER A 125 9.11 -20.72 1.83
N TRP A 126 9.84 -19.61 1.97
CA TRP A 126 9.64 -18.71 3.11
C TRP A 126 8.24 -18.09 3.06
N LEU A 127 7.83 -17.60 1.88
CA LEU A 127 6.54 -16.93 1.72
C LEU A 127 5.37 -17.88 2.01
N GLU A 128 5.39 -19.11 1.50
CA GLU A 128 4.39 -20.14 1.79
C GLU A 128 4.29 -20.43 3.30
N GLY A 129 5.41 -20.55 3.98
CA GLY A 129 5.44 -20.75 5.43
C GLY A 129 4.82 -19.59 6.20
N VAL A 130 5.09 -18.36 5.78
CA VAL A 130 4.49 -17.15 6.37
C VAL A 130 2.98 -17.10 6.11
N LEU A 131 2.55 -17.32 4.87
CA LEU A 131 1.13 -17.31 4.51
C LEU A 131 0.34 -18.38 5.28
N ALA A 132 0.89 -19.59 5.41
CA ALA A 132 0.29 -20.66 6.19
C ALA A 132 0.18 -20.30 7.69
N HIS A 133 1.22 -19.67 8.25
CA HIS A 133 1.20 -19.25 9.67
C HIS A 133 0.13 -18.20 9.98
N TYR A 134 -0.13 -17.28 9.04
CA TYR A 134 -1.10 -16.20 9.20
C TYR A 134 -2.41 -16.43 8.44
N ALA A 135 -2.72 -17.66 8.01
CA ALA A 135 -3.87 -18.01 7.15
C ALA A 135 -5.22 -17.53 7.71
N ASP A 136 -5.41 -17.58 9.03
CA ASP A 136 -6.65 -17.17 9.71
C ASP A 136 -6.65 -15.70 10.15
N SER A 137 -5.70 -14.90 9.68
CA SER A 137 -5.50 -13.51 10.08
C SER A 137 -5.66 -12.56 8.89
N ASP A 138 -6.19 -11.38 9.14
CA ASP A 138 -6.20 -10.25 8.20
C ASP A 138 -4.91 -9.39 8.29
N LEU A 139 -3.92 -9.86 9.06
CA LEU A 139 -2.68 -9.12 9.36
C LEU A 139 -1.78 -8.93 8.14
N LEU A 140 -1.81 -9.84 7.16
CA LEU A 140 -0.94 -9.75 6.00
C LEU A 140 -1.68 -9.26 4.76
N ALA A 141 -0.98 -8.44 3.99
CA ALA A 141 -1.25 -8.18 2.58
C ALA A 141 0.03 -8.51 1.79
N LEU A 142 -0.13 -8.92 0.54
CA LEU A 142 0.98 -9.16 -0.37
C LEU A 142 1.07 -8.05 -1.42
N GLY A 143 2.21 -7.38 -1.49
CA GLY A 143 2.53 -6.46 -2.57
C GLY A 143 2.70 -7.22 -3.88
N LEU A 144 1.96 -6.80 -4.88
CA LEU A 144 2.02 -7.33 -6.23
C LEU A 144 2.37 -6.20 -7.18
N ASP A 145 3.68 -5.95 -7.30
CA ASP A 145 4.21 -4.96 -8.23
C ASP A 145 4.33 -5.62 -9.62
N ALA A 146 3.74 -4.99 -10.63
CA ALA A 146 3.75 -5.53 -11.99
C ALA A 146 4.16 -4.46 -13.02
N ARG A 147 4.70 -4.94 -14.13
CA ARG A 147 5.04 -4.15 -15.32
C ARG A 147 4.52 -4.84 -16.56
N TYR A 148 4.00 -4.05 -17.49
CA TYR A 148 3.60 -4.58 -18.78
C TYR A 148 4.84 -4.84 -19.65
N ASN A 149 4.91 -6.07 -20.18
CA ASN A 149 5.91 -6.51 -21.16
C ASN A 149 5.18 -6.83 -22.46
N THR A 150 5.68 -6.35 -23.60
CA THR A 150 5.01 -6.49 -24.90
C THR A 150 4.91 -7.93 -25.40
N GLU A 151 5.80 -8.83 -24.92
CA GLU A 151 5.85 -10.23 -25.34
C GLU A 151 5.12 -11.15 -24.35
N ARG A 152 5.13 -10.82 -23.05
CA ARG A 152 4.63 -11.68 -21.97
C ARG A 152 3.34 -11.15 -21.30
N GLY A 153 2.90 -9.93 -21.65
CA GLY A 153 1.83 -9.27 -20.91
C GLY A 153 2.30 -8.73 -19.56
N TRP A 154 1.47 -8.77 -18.54
CA TRP A 154 1.84 -8.35 -17.20
C TRP A 154 2.77 -9.35 -16.52
N VAL A 155 3.92 -8.88 -16.05
CA VAL A 155 4.91 -9.66 -15.31
C VAL A 155 5.14 -9.05 -13.93
N THR A 156 5.33 -9.90 -12.93
CA THR A 156 5.67 -9.47 -11.58
C THR A 156 7.10 -8.97 -11.52
N VAL A 157 7.33 -7.92 -10.72
CA VAL A 157 8.65 -7.32 -10.54
C VAL A 157 8.89 -7.00 -9.07
N ALA A 158 10.17 -6.86 -8.67
CA ALA A 158 10.53 -6.33 -7.37
C ALA A 158 11.16 -4.95 -7.54
N ARG A 159 10.52 -3.92 -7.03
CA ARG A 159 11.01 -2.53 -7.15
C ARG A 159 12.41 -2.38 -6.57
N GLY A 160 13.22 -1.56 -7.24
CA GLY A 160 14.61 -1.31 -6.84
C GLY A 160 15.57 -2.46 -7.15
N THR A 161 15.13 -3.48 -7.89
CA THR A 161 15.96 -4.61 -8.33
C THR A 161 15.73 -4.89 -9.83
N ASP A 162 16.62 -5.70 -10.43
CA ASP A 162 16.45 -6.22 -11.79
C ASP A 162 15.62 -7.53 -11.82
N TRP A 163 15.08 -7.96 -10.67
CA TRP A 163 14.29 -9.18 -10.59
C TRP A 163 12.97 -9.03 -11.34
N SER A 164 12.74 -9.97 -12.25
CA SER A 164 11.46 -10.17 -12.93
C SER A 164 10.99 -11.59 -12.65
N GLY A 165 9.81 -11.70 -12.12
CA GLY A 165 9.22 -12.96 -11.71
C GLY A 165 8.37 -13.62 -12.80
N PRO A 166 7.44 -14.49 -12.37
CA PRO A 166 6.48 -15.13 -13.26
C PRO A 166 5.51 -14.12 -13.88
N ASP A 167 4.76 -14.58 -14.88
CA ASP A 167 3.65 -13.84 -15.42
C ASP A 167 2.57 -13.64 -14.36
N LEU A 168 1.80 -12.57 -14.46
CA LEU A 168 0.82 -12.19 -13.44
C LEU A 168 -0.16 -13.33 -13.11
N ALA A 169 -0.69 -13.99 -14.15
CA ALA A 169 -1.64 -15.10 -13.97
C ALA A 169 -1.04 -16.29 -13.22
N GLU A 170 0.21 -16.65 -13.55
CA GLU A 170 0.94 -17.70 -12.86
C GLU A 170 1.20 -17.33 -11.40
N ALA A 171 1.62 -16.08 -11.14
CA ALA A 171 1.83 -15.57 -9.78
C ALA A 171 0.55 -15.61 -8.95
N LEU A 172 -0.58 -15.13 -9.49
CA LEU A 172 -1.86 -15.12 -8.80
C LEU A 172 -2.32 -16.56 -8.46
N ALA A 173 -2.28 -17.48 -9.43
CA ALA A 173 -2.69 -18.86 -9.22
C ALA A 173 -1.88 -19.55 -8.11
N TRP A 174 -0.55 -19.34 -8.10
CA TRP A 174 0.31 -19.87 -7.05
C TRP A 174 0.00 -19.23 -5.69
N LEU A 175 -0.07 -17.90 -5.62
CA LEU A 175 -0.28 -17.16 -4.38
C LEU A 175 -1.63 -17.47 -3.73
N GLU A 176 -2.69 -17.65 -4.52
CA GLU A 176 -3.99 -18.09 -4.00
C GLU A 176 -3.92 -19.50 -3.43
N SER A 177 -3.21 -20.41 -4.10
CA SER A 177 -2.98 -21.76 -3.57
C SER A 177 -2.16 -21.76 -2.28
N ALA A 178 -1.27 -20.79 -2.10
CA ALA A 178 -0.49 -20.56 -0.88
C ALA A 178 -1.27 -19.85 0.24
N GLY A 179 -2.50 -19.38 -0.02
CA GLY A 179 -3.39 -18.81 1.00
C GLY A 179 -3.36 -17.29 1.13
N VAL A 180 -2.91 -16.55 0.12
CA VAL A 180 -3.02 -15.07 0.10
C VAL A 180 -4.49 -14.67 0.19
N ARG A 181 -4.79 -13.64 0.97
CA ARG A 181 -6.16 -13.12 1.19
C ARG A 181 -6.33 -11.68 0.74
N ARG A 182 -5.23 -10.95 0.53
CA ARG A 182 -5.23 -9.54 0.12
C ARG A 182 -3.98 -9.21 -0.68
N TYR A 183 -4.16 -8.47 -1.75
CA TYR A 183 -3.10 -7.91 -2.56
C TYR A 183 -3.04 -6.39 -2.44
N ILE A 184 -1.83 -5.82 -2.52
CA ILE A 184 -1.62 -4.40 -2.81
C ILE A 184 -0.98 -4.35 -4.20
N VAL A 185 -1.78 -3.93 -5.18
CA VAL A 185 -1.41 -4.02 -6.60
C VAL A 185 -0.86 -2.69 -7.08
N THR A 186 0.35 -2.72 -7.65
CA THR A 186 1.02 -1.53 -8.19
C THR A 186 1.46 -1.75 -9.63
N ASP A 187 0.95 -0.94 -10.56
CA ASP A 187 1.60 -0.74 -11.86
C ASP A 187 2.82 0.17 -11.65
N VAL A 188 4.03 -0.42 -11.71
CA VAL A 188 5.26 0.33 -11.41
C VAL A 188 5.54 1.43 -12.44
N SER A 189 4.93 1.40 -13.61
CA SER A 189 5.04 2.45 -14.62
C SER A 189 4.19 3.68 -14.28
N LYS A 190 3.19 3.52 -13.42
CA LYS A 190 2.27 4.58 -12.99
C LYS A 190 2.62 5.17 -11.63
N ASP A 191 3.40 4.44 -10.82
CA ASP A 191 3.70 4.88 -9.46
C ASP A 191 4.40 6.23 -9.43
N GLY A 192 3.88 7.17 -8.63
CA GLY A 192 4.37 8.54 -8.52
C GLY A 192 4.21 9.41 -9.78
N SER A 193 3.66 8.89 -10.88
CA SER A 193 3.57 9.58 -12.17
C SER A 193 2.41 10.58 -12.26
N LEU A 194 1.35 10.44 -11.43
CA LEU A 194 0.08 11.16 -11.57
C LEU A 194 -0.58 10.97 -12.96
N ALA A 195 -0.39 9.79 -13.58
CA ALA A 195 -0.92 9.46 -14.90
C ALA A 195 -2.17 8.57 -14.85
N GLY A 196 -2.88 8.59 -13.73
CA GLY A 196 -4.03 7.75 -13.44
C GLY A 196 -3.63 6.41 -12.82
N PRO A 197 -4.57 5.74 -12.11
CA PRO A 197 -4.33 4.40 -11.54
C PRO A 197 -4.10 3.39 -12.66
N GLY A 198 -3.35 2.34 -12.40
CA GLY A 198 -3.10 1.24 -13.32
C GLY A 198 -4.37 0.41 -13.59
N ALA A 199 -5.39 1.01 -14.19
CA ALA A 199 -6.70 0.41 -14.31
C ALA A 199 -6.70 -0.89 -15.12
N GLU A 200 -5.87 -0.99 -16.17
CA GLU A 200 -5.72 -2.21 -16.98
C GLU A 200 -5.17 -3.36 -16.14
N LEU A 201 -4.16 -3.10 -15.31
CA LEU A 201 -3.63 -4.09 -14.36
C LEU A 201 -4.68 -4.48 -13.33
N LEU A 202 -5.42 -3.51 -12.78
CA LEU A 202 -6.47 -3.77 -11.79
C LEU A 202 -7.60 -4.61 -12.37
N ASP A 203 -8.07 -4.31 -13.60
CA ASP A 203 -9.08 -5.11 -14.29
C ASP A 203 -8.59 -6.55 -14.48
N GLU A 204 -7.33 -6.73 -14.87
CA GLU A 204 -6.71 -8.06 -15.06
C GLU A 204 -6.64 -8.83 -13.74
N VAL A 205 -6.19 -8.19 -12.65
CA VAL A 205 -6.11 -8.83 -11.32
C VAL A 205 -7.50 -9.16 -10.79
N LEU A 206 -8.45 -8.22 -10.83
CA LEU A 206 -9.81 -8.41 -10.31
C LEU A 206 -10.58 -9.50 -11.06
N ALA A 207 -10.26 -9.71 -12.34
CA ALA A 207 -10.86 -10.79 -13.13
C ALA A 207 -10.33 -12.19 -12.75
N GLN A 208 -9.15 -12.28 -12.11
CA GLN A 208 -8.46 -13.53 -11.83
C GLN A 208 -8.43 -13.91 -10.35
N THR A 209 -8.82 -13.01 -9.43
CA THR A 209 -8.76 -13.26 -7.99
C THR A 209 -10.09 -13.02 -7.28
N ALA A 210 -10.37 -13.84 -6.26
CA ALA A 210 -11.43 -13.59 -5.28
C ALA A 210 -10.90 -12.90 -4.01
N CYS A 211 -9.59 -12.66 -3.92
CA CYS A 211 -8.96 -11.97 -2.81
C CYS A 211 -9.29 -10.48 -2.82
N ARG A 212 -9.14 -9.83 -1.66
CA ARG A 212 -9.28 -8.37 -1.57
C ARG A 212 -8.12 -7.68 -2.27
N VAL A 213 -8.41 -6.62 -3.00
CA VAL A 213 -7.40 -5.85 -3.75
C VAL A 213 -7.36 -4.41 -3.26
N VAL A 214 -6.17 -3.90 -2.98
CA VAL A 214 -5.91 -2.48 -2.72
C VAL A 214 -5.07 -1.96 -3.89
N ALA A 215 -5.55 -0.92 -4.56
CA ALA A 215 -4.80 -0.25 -5.63
C ALA A 215 -3.68 0.60 -5.05
N SER A 216 -2.54 0.67 -5.72
CA SER A 216 -1.43 1.54 -5.33
C SER A 216 -0.81 2.22 -6.55
N GLY A 217 -0.52 3.52 -6.41
CA GLY A 217 0.16 4.32 -7.41
C GLY A 217 -0.77 4.98 -8.45
N GLY A 218 -0.27 6.05 -9.03
CA GLY A 218 -0.82 6.73 -10.22
C GLY A 218 -1.99 7.66 -10.02
N VAL A 219 -2.81 7.54 -8.98
CA VAL A 219 -3.97 8.39 -8.75
C VAL A 219 -3.60 9.88 -8.85
N ALA A 220 -4.34 10.63 -9.66
CA ALA A 220 -4.08 12.03 -9.94
C ALA A 220 -5.28 12.94 -9.65
N SER A 221 -6.50 12.41 -9.67
CA SER A 221 -7.72 13.22 -9.63
C SER A 221 -8.86 12.52 -8.89
N LEU A 222 -9.90 13.30 -8.52
CA LEU A 222 -11.15 12.76 -7.99
C LEU A 222 -11.86 11.84 -9.01
N ALA A 223 -11.69 12.08 -10.30
CA ALA A 223 -12.24 11.21 -11.34
C ALA A 223 -11.64 9.81 -11.31
N ASP A 224 -10.35 9.69 -10.95
CA ASP A 224 -9.71 8.40 -10.75
C ASP A 224 -10.33 7.65 -9.57
N LEU A 225 -10.67 8.35 -8.48
CA LEU A 225 -11.34 7.76 -7.33
C LEU A 225 -12.76 7.30 -7.68
N VAL A 226 -13.50 8.04 -8.50
CA VAL A 226 -14.81 7.62 -9.02
C VAL A 226 -14.66 6.31 -9.79
N LYS A 227 -13.64 6.21 -10.68
CA LYS A 227 -13.36 5.00 -11.44
C LYS A 227 -13.01 3.83 -10.52
N LEU A 228 -12.10 4.02 -9.57
CA LEU A 228 -11.74 2.98 -8.60
C LEU A 228 -12.92 2.53 -7.75
N ARG A 229 -13.76 3.46 -7.28
CA ARG A 229 -14.97 3.12 -6.53
C ARG A 229 -15.92 2.23 -7.32
N SER A 230 -16.01 2.40 -8.63
CA SER A 230 -16.83 1.52 -9.49
C SER A 230 -16.33 0.08 -9.56
N MET A 231 -15.06 -0.18 -9.16
CA MET A 231 -14.47 -1.50 -9.11
C MET A 231 -14.70 -2.22 -7.75
N VAL A 232 -15.22 -1.52 -6.72
CA VAL A 232 -15.48 -2.12 -5.39
C VAL A 232 -16.38 -3.36 -5.47
N PRO A 233 -17.47 -3.40 -6.27
CA PRO A 233 -18.30 -4.59 -6.42
C PRO A 233 -17.57 -5.81 -7.01
N TYR A 234 -16.40 -5.60 -7.61
CA TYR A 234 -15.57 -6.63 -8.24
C TYR A 234 -14.38 -7.06 -7.37
N GLY A 235 -14.26 -6.55 -6.11
CA GLY A 235 -13.23 -6.97 -5.18
C GLY A 235 -12.18 -5.91 -4.83
N LEU A 236 -12.26 -4.71 -5.40
CA LEU A 236 -11.39 -3.60 -4.96
C LEU A 236 -11.82 -3.14 -3.57
N GLU A 237 -10.95 -3.30 -2.57
CA GLU A 237 -11.20 -2.89 -1.18
C GLU A 237 -10.86 -1.41 -0.96
N GLY A 238 -9.75 -0.95 -1.53
CA GLY A 238 -9.25 0.39 -1.23
C GLY A 238 -8.16 0.87 -2.19
N VAL A 239 -7.62 2.05 -1.87
CA VAL A 239 -6.54 2.67 -2.65
C VAL A 239 -5.54 3.39 -1.74
N VAL A 240 -4.25 3.19 -2.02
CA VAL A 240 -3.16 3.96 -1.41
C VAL A 240 -3.05 5.31 -2.12
N LEU A 241 -3.11 6.38 -1.34
CA LEU A 241 -3.03 7.76 -1.83
C LEU A 241 -1.74 8.42 -1.33
N GLY A 242 -0.80 8.64 -2.21
CA GLY A 242 0.47 9.31 -1.93
C GLY A 242 0.51 10.72 -2.54
N LYS A 243 1.29 10.86 -3.61
CA LYS A 243 1.69 12.13 -4.22
C LYS A 243 0.53 13.10 -4.49
N ALA A 244 -0.62 12.61 -4.98
CA ALA A 244 -1.76 13.47 -5.32
C ALA A 244 -2.27 14.32 -4.15
N LEU A 245 -2.26 13.76 -2.93
CA LEU A 245 -2.62 14.49 -1.70
C LEU A 245 -1.58 15.55 -1.33
N TYR A 246 -0.31 15.20 -1.42
CA TYR A 246 0.77 16.11 -1.05
C TYR A 246 0.97 17.28 -2.03
N VAL A 247 0.68 17.09 -3.31
CA VAL A 247 0.72 18.19 -4.29
C VAL A 247 -0.59 19.00 -4.36
N GLY A 248 -1.60 18.58 -3.57
CA GLY A 248 -2.86 19.31 -3.44
C GLY A 248 -3.78 19.23 -4.68
N ASN A 249 -3.71 18.14 -5.43
CA ASN A 249 -4.61 17.93 -6.57
C ASN A 249 -6.08 17.87 -6.13
N PHE A 250 -6.33 17.40 -4.91
CA PHE A 250 -7.60 17.40 -4.20
C PHE A 250 -7.36 17.28 -2.69
N SER A 251 -8.34 17.70 -1.89
CA SER A 251 -8.25 17.53 -0.44
C SER A 251 -8.66 16.10 -0.04
N PHE A 252 -8.20 15.64 1.14
CA PHE A 252 -8.56 14.32 1.63
C PHE A 252 -10.06 14.22 1.94
N GLU A 253 -10.70 15.33 2.38
CA GLU A 253 -12.14 15.40 2.60
C GLU A 253 -12.93 15.21 1.31
N GLN A 254 -12.48 15.83 0.19
CA GLN A 254 -13.07 15.61 -1.13
C GLN A 254 -12.92 14.15 -1.57
N ALA A 255 -11.77 13.55 -1.30
CA ALA A 255 -11.53 12.13 -1.58
C ALA A 255 -12.47 11.22 -0.79
N LEU A 256 -12.71 11.49 0.52
CA LEU A 256 -13.64 10.74 1.36
C LEU A 256 -15.08 10.82 0.84
N GLU A 257 -15.52 11.98 0.37
CA GLU A 257 -16.86 12.15 -0.23
C GLU A 257 -17.02 11.27 -1.48
N VAL A 258 -16.05 11.34 -2.38
CA VAL A 258 -16.04 10.52 -3.61
C VAL A 258 -15.96 9.03 -3.30
N ALA A 259 -15.17 8.64 -2.32
CA ALA A 259 -15.01 7.25 -1.89
C ALA A 259 -16.29 6.66 -1.22
N GLY A 260 -17.24 7.53 -0.79
CA GLY A 260 -18.44 7.10 -0.06
C GLY A 260 -18.18 6.78 1.40
N SER A 261 -17.09 7.32 1.97
CA SER A 261 -16.64 7.05 3.35
C SER A 261 -17.12 8.08 4.37
N ARG A 262 -17.96 9.03 3.96
CA ARG A 262 -18.67 10.00 4.81
C ARG A 262 -20.13 9.65 4.97
#